data_0ff2efdfadfec72ae5a106a27f8ea295
#
_entry.id   0ff2efdfadfec72ae5a106a27f8ea295
#
_cell.length_a   1.000
_cell.length_b   1.000
_cell.length_c   1.000
_cell.angle_alpha   90.00
_cell.angle_beta   90.00
_cell.angle_gamma   90.00
#
_symmetry.space_group_name_H-M   'P 1'
#
loop_
_entity.id
_entity.type
_entity.pdbx_description
1 polymer ?
#
loop_
_entity_poly.entity_id
_entity_poly.type
_entity_poly.pdbx_seq_one_letter_code
_entity_poly.pdbx_strand_id
1 'polypeptide(L)'
;MIGLSFSHRVSGIDRQRPAPDLTHSRASPRTDTLSPRPDEIAATMADAEEHSGVIAAVRRRVTPDETERAAMRDAVARLSERIRVEVSDLPADADVVQVGSTARGTWLAGDRDIDLFIRFPPDLDRERLERYGLSVGNAVLPTGHEAYAEHPYVTGTFEGFDIDLVPCYDVANAATPQSAVDRTPHHNAYLTARLDTDTAGEVRVFKQFLKGIGVYGSDLRTRGFSGYLSELLVLEYGGVDSLLEAAAEWHPPVTFDPEDHATEAHDDPLVMVDPTDPARNVAAVCSATNVARLQHYAREFLQDPRDGLFEPDEAEPLDATAVRGHIEHRETAPVAVVFDAPDIVDDQLYPQLAKSLSGVRDGLDRRGFEPIRATTFAHDRAVLFVELAHRRLPRVERHAGPPVHVREH
;
A
#
# COMPACT_ATOMS: atom_id res chain seq x y z
N MET A 1 -15.79 -20.01 -25.10
CA MET A 1 -16.96 -19.61 -25.90
C MET A 1 -18.19 -19.72 -25.02
N ILE A 2 -18.73 -18.63 -24.55
CA ILE A 2 -20.14 -18.31 -24.32
C ILE A 2 -20.13 -16.84 -23.85
N GLY A 3 -20.49 -15.95 -24.78
CA GLY A 3 -20.73 -14.54 -24.48
C GLY A 3 -22.16 -14.37 -23.96
N LEU A 4 -22.33 -13.47 -23.04
CA LEU A 4 -23.64 -12.89 -22.72
C LEU A 4 -23.50 -11.36 -22.61
N SER A 5 -23.94 -10.72 -23.69
CA SER A 5 -24.22 -9.30 -23.78
C SER A 5 -25.52 -9.01 -23.05
N PHE A 6 -25.52 -8.01 -22.15
CA PHE A 6 -26.75 -7.39 -21.64
C PHE A 6 -26.73 -5.89 -21.96
N SER A 7 -27.48 -5.57 -23.02
CA SER A 7 -27.92 -4.22 -23.35
C SER A 7 -29.17 -3.90 -22.53
N HIS A 8 -29.16 -2.86 -21.72
CA HIS A 8 -30.37 -2.25 -21.18
C HIS A 8 -30.46 -0.81 -21.61
N ARG A 9 -31.37 -0.56 -22.59
CA ARG A 9 -31.94 0.73 -22.89
C ARG A 9 -32.86 1.15 -21.74
N VAL A 10 -32.67 2.34 -21.20
CA VAL A 10 -33.71 3.05 -20.45
C VAL A 10 -34.07 4.32 -21.23
N SER A 11 -35.31 4.33 -21.68
CA SER A 11 -36.00 5.42 -22.40
C SER A 11 -36.27 6.62 -21.49
N GLY A 12 -36.21 7.82 -22.08
CA GLY A 12 -36.32 9.13 -21.49
C GLY A 12 -37.64 9.42 -20.75
N ILE A 13 -37.52 10.35 -19.81
CA ILE A 13 -38.61 11.22 -19.38
C ILE A 13 -38.09 12.66 -19.35
N ASP A 14 -38.57 13.39 -20.34
CA ASP A 14 -38.49 14.85 -20.47
C ASP A 14 -39.41 15.48 -19.41
N ARG A 15 -38.90 16.35 -18.53
CA ARG A 15 -39.70 17.36 -17.81
C ARG A 15 -38.85 18.61 -17.57
N GLN A 16 -39.03 19.54 -18.48
CA GLN A 16 -38.72 20.97 -18.29
C GLN A 16 -39.49 21.51 -17.07
N ARG A 17 -38.76 22.10 -16.11
CA ARG A 17 -39.27 23.10 -15.19
C ARG A 17 -38.37 24.35 -15.28
N PRO A 18 -38.96 25.56 -15.34
CA PRO A 18 -38.18 26.78 -15.42
C PRO A 18 -37.53 27.13 -14.08
N ALA A 19 -36.36 27.74 -14.15
CA ALA A 19 -35.61 28.25 -13.02
C ALA A 19 -36.32 29.45 -12.38
N PRO A 20 -36.33 29.60 -11.05
CA PRO A 20 -36.73 30.85 -10.42
C PRO A 20 -35.58 31.86 -10.45
N ASP A 21 -35.94 33.05 -10.89
CA ASP A 21 -35.17 34.31 -10.88
C ASP A 21 -34.93 34.72 -9.41
N LEU A 22 -33.66 34.72 -8.94
CA LEU A 22 -33.27 35.23 -7.65
C LEU A 22 -32.24 36.34 -7.82
N THR A 23 -32.75 37.54 -8.17
CA THR A 23 -32.07 38.78 -7.86
C THR A 23 -32.26 39.09 -6.39
N HIS A 24 -31.25 38.74 -5.55
CA HIS A 24 -31.14 39.33 -4.23
C HIS A 24 -29.68 39.65 -3.91
N SER A 25 -29.51 40.95 -3.83
CA SER A 25 -28.63 41.74 -2.96
C SER A 25 -27.45 41.05 -2.35
N ARG A 26 -26.25 41.37 -2.85
CA ARG A 26 -24.96 41.12 -2.19
C ARG A 26 -24.90 41.84 -0.84
N ALA A 27 -25.06 41.11 0.24
CA ALA A 27 -24.45 41.44 1.52
C ALA A 27 -23.20 40.60 1.65
N SER A 28 -22.03 41.19 1.54
CA SER A 28 -20.75 40.58 1.86
C SER A 28 -20.73 40.26 3.36
N PRO A 29 -20.46 39.00 3.78
CA PRO A 29 -20.11 38.76 5.17
C PRO A 29 -18.75 39.43 5.42
N ARG A 30 -18.70 40.37 6.33
CA ARG A 30 -17.45 40.82 6.95
C ARG A 30 -16.91 39.61 7.71
N THR A 31 -15.92 38.96 7.16
CA THR A 31 -15.02 38.10 7.93
C THR A 31 -14.21 39.02 8.82
N ASP A 32 -14.64 39.18 10.08
CA ASP A 32 -13.77 39.65 11.15
C ASP A 32 -12.71 38.54 11.34
N THR A 33 -11.61 38.63 10.63
CA THR A 33 -10.39 37.90 10.94
C THR A 33 -9.87 38.49 12.24
N LEU A 34 -10.34 37.93 13.37
CA LEU A 34 -9.70 38.15 14.66
C LEU A 34 -8.26 37.63 14.52
N SER A 35 -7.29 38.52 14.62
CA SER A 35 -5.88 38.13 14.74
C SER A 35 -5.78 37.18 15.95
N PRO A 36 -5.10 36.02 15.82
CA PRO A 36 -4.97 35.08 16.92
C PRO A 36 -4.34 35.77 18.13
N ARG A 37 -4.79 35.40 19.32
CA ARG A 37 -4.27 35.98 20.57
C ARG A 37 -2.83 35.50 20.80
N PRO A 38 -2.02 36.27 21.55
CA PRO A 38 -0.62 35.88 21.84
C PRO A 38 -0.49 34.51 22.51
N ASP A 39 -1.46 34.13 23.35
CA ASP A 39 -1.57 32.80 23.99
C ASP A 39 -1.89 31.68 23.00
N GLU A 40 -2.72 31.92 21.99
CA GLU A 40 -3.01 30.96 20.90
C GLU A 40 -1.80 30.80 19.98
N ILE A 41 -1.07 31.89 19.68
CA ILE A 41 0.17 31.82 18.90
C ILE A 41 1.25 31.04 19.68
N ALA A 42 1.39 31.30 20.99
CA ALA A 42 2.37 30.59 21.83
C ALA A 42 2.05 29.10 21.94
N ALA A 43 0.79 28.71 22.07
CA ALA A 43 0.38 27.31 22.07
C ALA A 43 0.68 26.64 20.72
N THR A 44 0.32 27.26 19.61
CA THR A 44 0.61 26.73 18.25
C THR A 44 2.12 26.59 18.01
N MET A 45 2.96 27.52 18.52
CA MET A 45 4.41 27.42 18.39
C MET A 45 4.98 26.29 19.27
N ALA A 46 4.45 26.08 20.47
CA ALA A 46 4.89 25.00 21.37
C ALA A 46 4.53 23.63 20.76
N ASP A 47 3.33 23.48 20.23
CA ASP A 47 2.89 22.26 19.53
C ASP A 47 3.78 21.96 18.32
N ALA A 48 4.11 22.98 17.50
CA ALA A 48 4.99 22.82 16.34
C ALA A 48 6.43 22.44 16.74
N GLU A 49 6.95 22.97 17.87
CA GLU A 49 8.27 22.59 18.40
C GLU A 49 8.26 21.14 18.90
N GLU A 50 7.17 20.67 19.50
CA GLU A 50 7.02 19.29 19.99
C GLU A 50 6.94 18.29 18.82
N HIS A 51 6.14 18.54 17.79
CA HIS A 51 6.09 17.74 16.54
C HIS A 51 7.48 17.61 15.93
N SER A 52 8.13 18.74 15.71
CA SER A 52 9.47 18.80 15.12
C SER A 52 10.50 18.05 15.97
N GLY A 53 10.36 18.08 17.31
CA GLY A 53 11.21 17.35 18.24
C GLY A 53 11.10 15.83 18.09
N VAL A 54 9.88 15.29 18.01
CA VAL A 54 9.61 13.86 17.82
C VAL A 54 10.11 13.41 16.44
N ILE A 55 9.77 14.13 15.37
CA ILE A 55 10.22 13.84 14.01
C ILE A 55 11.75 13.82 13.92
N ALA A 56 12.43 14.79 14.53
CA ALA A 56 13.89 14.83 14.54
C ALA A 56 14.51 13.65 15.34
N ALA A 57 13.87 13.20 16.41
CA ALA A 57 14.32 12.03 17.18
C ALA A 57 14.16 10.75 16.36
N VAL A 58 13.00 10.54 15.74
CA VAL A 58 12.73 9.41 14.83
C VAL A 58 13.70 9.42 13.66
N ARG A 59 13.89 10.59 13.01
CA ARG A 59 14.81 10.74 11.88
C ARG A 59 16.23 10.26 12.22
N ARG A 60 16.76 10.64 13.41
CA ARG A 60 18.08 10.17 13.85
C ARG A 60 18.14 8.65 14.03
N ARG A 61 17.09 8.05 14.59
CA ARG A 61 17.02 6.61 14.84
C ARG A 61 16.93 5.79 13.54
N VAL A 62 16.12 6.23 12.58
CA VAL A 62 15.86 5.48 11.34
C VAL A 62 16.85 5.79 10.21
N THR A 63 17.77 6.72 10.43
CA THR A 63 18.78 7.06 9.40
C THR A 63 19.98 6.13 9.53
N PRO A 64 20.29 5.35 8.47
CA PRO A 64 21.48 4.51 8.47
C PRO A 64 22.74 5.30 8.77
N ASP A 65 23.65 4.76 9.57
CA ASP A 65 24.92 5.39 9.86
C ASP A 65 25.92 5.23 8.68
N GLU A 66 27.08 5.87 8.79
CA GLU A 66 28.06 5.81 7.71
C GLU A 66 28.67 4.42 7.54
N THR A 67 28.70 3.62 8.60
CA THR A 67 29.19 2.22 8.53
C THR A 67 28.23 1.35 7.73
N GLU A 68 26.93 1.46 8.01
CA GLU A 68 25.88 0.77 7.26
C GLU A 68 25.87 1.19 5.79
N ARG A 69 25.97 2.51 5.53
CA ARG A 69 26.01 3.04 4.16
C ARG A 69 27.24 2.57 3.39
N ALA A 70 28.41 2.54 4.04
CA ALA A 70 29.63 2.06 3.42
C ALA A 70 29.53 0.56 3.09
N ALA A 71 29.06 -0.25 4.05
CA ALA A 71 28.87 -1.68 3.84
C ALA A 71 27.90 -1.97 2.69
N MET A 72 26.79 -1.23 2.61
CA MET A 72 25.80 -1.33 1.54
C MET A 72 26.43 -0.98 0.17
N ARG A 73 27.11 0.16 0.06
CA ARG A 73 27.77 0.58 -1.18
C ARG A 73 28.80 -0.45 -1.65
N ASP A 74 29.60 -0.98 -0.73
CA ASP A 74 30.63 -1.97 -1.03
C ASP A 74 30.02 -3.30 -1.50
N ALA A 75 28.94 -3.77 -0.87
CA ALA A 75 28.22 -4.97 -1.27
C ALA A 75 27.62 -4.81 -2.68
N VAL A 76 26.94 -3.68 -2.94
CA VAL A 76 26.37 -3.35 -4.26
C VAL A 76 27.46 -3.29 -5.33
N ALA A 77 28.59 -2.66 -5.05
CA ALA A 77 29.69 -2.56 -6.01
C ALA A 77 30.25 -3.95 -6.40
N ARG A 78 30.47 -4.82 -5.38
CA ARG A 78 30.95 -6.19 -5.61
C ARG A 78 29.94 -7.06 -6.35
N LEU A 79 28.67 -6.97 -6.00
CA LEU A 79 27.60 -7.71 -6.69
C LEU A 79 27.46 -7.24 -8.14
N SER A 80 27.42 -5.91 -8.36
CA SER A 80 27.32 -5.35 -9.70
C SER A 80 28.48 -5.78 -10.60
N GLU A 81 29.70 -5.87 -10.07
CA GLU A 81 30.86 -6.35 -10.83
C GLU A 81 30.74 -7.85 -11.16
N ARG A 82 30.32 -8.69 -10.21
CA ARG A 82 30.05 -10.11 -10.48
C ARG A 82 28.98 -10.29 -11.57
N ILE A 83 27.89 -9.52 -11.47
CA ILE A 83 26.81 -9.58 -12.47
C ILE A 83 27.35 -9.18 -13.85
N ARG A 84 28.16 -8.11 -13.96
CA ARG A 84 28.75 -7.69 -15.25
C ARG A 84 29.64 -8.74 -15.87
N VAL A 85 30.41 -9.47 -15.05
CA VAL A 85 31.21 -10.60 -15.55
C VAL A 85 30.33 -11.69 -16.15
N GLU A 86 29.31 -12.15 -15.40
CA GLU A 86 28.41 -13.21 -15.86
C GLU A 86 27.60 -12.79 -17.09
N VAL A 87 27.15 -11.53 -17.14
CA VAL A 87 26.40 -10.97 -18.27
C VAL A 87 27.28 -10.89 -19.52
N SER A 88 28.58 -10.59 -19.38
CA SER A 88 29.51 -10.50 -20.54
C SER A 88 29.67 -11.83 -21.29
N ASP A 89 29.39 -12.95 -20.65
CA ASP A 89 29.47 -14.29 -21.24
C ASP A 89 28.14 -14.71 -21.91
N LEU A 90 27.10 -13.90 -21.82
CA LEU A 90 25.81 -14.19 -22.44
C LEU A 90 25.82 -13.82 -23.95
N PRO A 91 25.03 -14.54 -24.77
CA PRO A 91 24.84 -14.20 -26.18
C PRO A 91 23.82 -13.05 -26.42
N ALA A 92 23.52 -12.25 -25.41
CA ALA A 92 22.62 -11.11 -25.43
C ALA A 92 23.26 -9.96 -24.65
N ASP A 93 23.11 -8.75 -25.16
CA ASP A 93 23.52 -7.56 -24.41
C ASP A 93 22.62 -7.43 -23.16
N ALA A 94 23.24 -7.14 -22.03
CA ALA A 94 22.50 -6.81 -20.80
C ALA A 94 23.33 -5.90 -19.90
N ASP A 95 22.67 -5.17 -19.04
CA ASP A 95 23.34 -4.38 -18.00
C ASP A 95 22.68 -4.59 -16.62
N VAL A 96 23.30 -4.07 -15.58
CA VAL A 96 22.76 -4.13 -14.21
C VAL A 96 22.52 -2.74 -13.68
N VAL A 97 21.38 -2.56 -13.05
CA VAL A 97 20.99 -1.33 -12.37
C VAL A 97 20.52 -1.64 -10.94
N GLN A 98 21.03 -0.87 -9.98
CA GLN A 98 20.46 -0.88 -8.61
C GLN A 98 19.17 -0.07 -8.61
N VAL A 99 18.15 -0.61 -7.97
CA VAL A 99 16.85 0.04 -7.80
C VAL A 99 16.43 -0.03 -6.32
N GLY A 100 15.20 0.30 -6.01
CA GLY A 100 14.67 0.18 -4.66
C GLY A 100 15.11 1.31 -3.72
N SER A 101 14.81 1.16 -2.45
CA SER A 101 15.08 2.18 -1.42
C SER A 101 16.57 2.40 -1.20
N THR A 102 17.39 1.37 -1.36
CA THR A 102 18.83 1.42 -1.18
C THR A 102 19.54 2.25 -2.28
N ALA A 103 19.02 2.20 -3.51
CA ALA A 103 19.50 3.03 -4.61
C ALA A 103 19.24 4.53 -4.38
N ARG A 104 18.15 4.87 -3.71
CA ARG A 104 17.66 6.24 -3.49
C ARG A 104 17.98 6.80 -2.10
N GLY A 105 18.59 5.99 -1.22
CA GLY A 105 18.91 6.41 0.15
C GLY A 105 17.69 6.57 1.06
N THR A 106 16.55 5.98 0.71
CA THR A 106 15.30 6.03 1.49
C THR A 106 15.05 4.77 2.35
N TRP A 107 16.05 3.90 2.48
CA TRP A 107 16.03 2.73 3.34
C TRP A 107 16.23 3.08 4.82
N LEU A 108 15.63 2.31 5.72
CA LEU A 108 15.72 2.53 7.16
C LEU A 108 16.97 1.86 7.74
N ALA A 109 17.53 2.42 8.81
CA ALA A 109 18.60 1.78 9.55
C ALA A 109 18.20 0.35 9.95
N GLY A 110 19.09 -0.60 9.68
CA GLY A 110 18.85 -2.03 9.88
C GLY A 110 18.18 -2.76 8.71
N ASP A 111 17.58 -2.08 7.73
CA ASP A 111 17.11 -2.73 6.50
C ASP A 111 18.31 -3.33 5.74
N ARG A 112 18.12 -4.50 5.13
CA ARG A 112 19.19 -5.27 4.48
C ARG A 112 18.92 -5.59 3.01
N ASP A 113 17.85 -5.04 2.44
CA ASP A 113 17.39 -5.40 1.09
C ASP A 113 18.19 -4.66 0.01
N ILE A 114 18.71 -5.39 -0.96
CA ILE A 114 19.37 -4.84 -2.16
C ILE A 114 18.67 -5.41 -3.39
N ASP A 115 18.05 -4.53 -4.15
CA ASP A 115 17.39 -4.86 -5.42
C ASP A 115 18.34 -4.53 -6.60
N LEU A 116 18.72 -5.55 -7.35
CA LEU A 116 19.52 -5.41 -8.58
C LEU A 116 18.75 -5.95 -9.77
N PHE A 117 18.54 -5.10 -10.76
CA PHE A 117 17.79 -5.47 -11.97
C PHE A 117 18.76 -5.68 -13.12
N ILE A 118 18.63 -6.83 -13.80
CA ILE A 118 19.39 -7.18 -15.00
C ILE A 118 18.51 -6.84 -16.19
N ARG A 119 18.86 -5.77 -16.92
CA ARG A 119 18.07 -5.27 -18.04
C ARG A 119 18.52 -5.93 -19.33
N PHE A 120 17.60 -6.54 -20.03
CA PHE A 120 17.79 -7.19 -21.33
C PHE A 120 17.12 -6.41 -22.44
N PRO A 121 17.58 -6.53 -23.70
CA PRO A 121 16.96 -5.89 -24.85
C PRO A 121 15.48 -6.31 -25.01
N PRO A 122 14.60 -5.38 -25.41
CA PRO A 122 13.15 -5.65 -25.50
C PRO A 122 12.76 -6.64 -26.61
N ASP A 123 13.65 -6.96 -27.53
CA ASP A 123 13.47 -7.96 -28.58
C ASP A 123 13.88 -9.38 -28.17
N LEU A 124 14.43 -9.56 -26.96
CA LEU A 124 14.73 -10.86 -26.40
C LEU A 124 13.42 -11.59 -26.04
N ASP A 125 13.28 -12.85 -26.47
CA ASP A 125 12.10 -13.63 -26.09
C ASP A 125 12.09 -13.94 -24.57
N ARG A 126 10.88 -14.07 -24.00
CA ARG A 126 10.66 -14.28 -22.57
C ARG A 126 11.39 -15.50 -22.03
N GLU A 127 11.42 -16.60 -22.76
CA GLU A 127 12.08 -17.84 -22.32
C GLU A 127 13.60 -17.63 -22.16
N ARG A 128 14.21 -16.85 -23.05
CA ARG A 128 15.63 -16.50 -22.93
C ARG A 128 15.88 -15.51 -21.80
N LEU A 129 15.03 -14.50 -21.62
CA LEU A 129 15.13 -13.57 -20.51
C LEU A 129 15.12 -14.32 -19.17
N GLU A 130 14.14 -15.19 -18.94
CA GLU A 130 14.02 -16.00 -17.74
C GLU A 130 15.23 -16.91 -17.55
N ARG A 131 15.64 -17.63 -18.58
CA ARG A 131 16.80 -18.52 -18.53
C ARG A 131 18.12 -17.78 -18.26
N TYR A 132 18.35 -16.63 -18.90
CA TYR A 132 19.58 -15.86 -18.71
C TYR A 132 19.57 -15.19 -17.34
N GLY A 133 18.45 -14.62 -16.90
CA GLY A 133 18.29 -14.06 -15.57
C GLY A 133 18.59 -15.08 -14.47
N LEU A 134 18.00 -16.28 -14.54
CA LEU A 134 18.27 -17.36 -13.61
C LEU A 134 19.74 -17.85 -13.70
N SER A 135 20.31 -17.95 -14.90
CA SER A 135 21.71 -18.36 -15.05
C SER A 135 22.66 -17.40 -14.35
N VAL A 136 22.50 -16.10 -14.56
CA VAL A 136 23.31 -15.05 -13.90
C VAL A 136 23.02 -15.06 -12.40
N GLY A 137 21.77 -15.11 -11.99
CA GLY A 137 21.37 -15.09 -10.58
C GLY A 137 22.01 -16.25 -9.80
N ASN A 138 21.89 -17.47 -10.32
CA ASN A 138 22.49 -18.67 -9.69
C ASN A 138 24.03 -18.66 -9.67
N ALA A 139 24.67 -18.07 -10.67
CA ALA A 139 26.13 -17.92 -10.69
C ALA A 139 26.61 -16.89 -9.66
N VAL A 140 25.88 -15.77 -9.51
CA VAL A 140 26.22 -14.68 -8.58
C VAL A 140 25.86 -15.05 -7.12
N LEU A 141 24.74 -15.73 -6.92
CA LEU A 141 24.22 -16.18 -5.63
C LEU A 141 24.08 -17.70 -5.59
N PRO A 142 25.18 -18.46 -5.48
CA PRO A 142 25.15 -19.93 -5.58
C PRO A 142 24.43 -20.62 -4.42
N THR A 143 24.13 -19.92 -3.33
CA THR A 143 23.32 -20.40 -2.19
C THR A 143 21.91 -19.80 -2.19
N GLY A 144 21.58 -19.02 -3.22
CA GLY A 144 20.25 -18.45 -3.40
C GLY A 144 19.21 -19.49 -3.81
N HIS A 145 17.99 -19.05 -3.92
CA HIS A 145 16.89 -19.87 -4.42
C HIS A 145 16.05 -19.05 -5.40
N GLU A 146 15.29 -19.77 -6.23
CA GLU A 146 14.40 -19.15 -7.19
C GLU A 146 13.12 -18.69 -6.49
N ALA A 147 12.72 -17.47 -6.76
CA ALA A 147 11.46 -16.88 -6.36
C ALA A 147 10.67 -16.42 -7.62
N TYR A 148 9.40 -16.13 -7.44
CA TYR A 148 8.50 -15.77 -8.53
C TYR A 148 7.83 -14.44 -8.24
N ALA A 149 8.00 -13.51 -9.16
CA ALA A 149 7.16 -12.33 -9.32
C ALA A 149 6.43 -12.43 -10.66
N GLU A 150 6.63 -11.48 -11.56
CA GLU A 150 6.17 -11.57 -12.97
C GLU A 150 7.02 -12.57 -13.78
N HIS A 151 8.32 -12.62 -13.45
CA HIS A 151 9.30 -13.58 -13.96
C HIS A 151 9.93 -14.33 -12.80
N PRO A 152 10.51 -15.52 -13.03
CA PRO A 152 11.39 -16.13 -12.05
C PRO A 152 12.65 -15.27 -11.87
N TYR A 153 13.08 -15.12 -10.64
CA TYR A 153 14.27 -14.39 -10.26
C TYR A 153 15.04 -15.15 -9.15
N VAL A 154 16.25 -14.73 -8.85
CA VAL A 154 17.04 -15.37 -7.78
C VAL A 154 17.12 -14.43 -6.60
N THR A 155 16.74 -14.94 -5.43
CA THR A 155 16.92 -14.26 -4.16
C THR A 155 17.89 -15.04 -3.28
N GLY A 156 18.60 -14.34 -2.40
CA GLY A 156 19.58 -14.96 -1.52
C GLY A 156 20.27 -13.93 -0.64
N THR A 157 21.32 -14.36 0.08
CA THR A 157 22.07 -13.46 0.95
C THR A 157 23.49 -13.26 0.44
N PHE A 158 23.99 -12.03 0.56
CA PHE A 158 25.37 -11.68 0.25
C PHE A 158 25.92 -10.70 1.30
N GLU A 159 26.95 -11.12 2.04
CA GLU A 159 27.61 -10.31 3.08
C GLU A 159 26.64 -9.73 4.13
N GLY A 160 25.58 -10.48 4.45
CA GLY A 160 24.57 -10.08 5.44
C GLY A 160 23.48 -9.17 4.90
N PHE A 161 23.40 -8.98 3.59
CA PHE A 161 22.30 -8.33 2.90
C PHE A 161 21.44 -9.36 2.18
N ASP A 162 20.15 -9.11 2.12
CA ASP A 162 19.17 -9.84 1.34
C ASP A 162 19.14 -9.27 -0.08
N ILE A 163 19.32 -10.12 -1.06
CA ILE A 163 19.55 -9.71 -2.45
C ILE A 163 18.45 -10.27 -3.33
N ASP A 164 17.83 -9.40 -4.13
CA ASP A 164 16.97 -9.79 -5.23
C ASP A 164 17.62 -9.45 -6.56
N LEU A 165 17.87 -10.49 -7.39
CA LEU A 165 18.39 -10.35 -8.74
C LEU A 165 17.27 -10.58 -9.75
N VAL A 166 16.68 -9.51 -10.25
CA VAL A 166 15.45 -9.56 -11.06
C VAL A 166 15.76 -9.27 -12.52
N PRO A 167 15.49 -10.21 -13.47
CA PRO A 167 15.57 -9.89 -14.89
C PRO A 167 14.38 -9.01 -15.31
N CYS A 168 14.64 -8.04 -16.18
CA CYS A 168 13.60 -7.20 -16.78
C CYS A 168 14.00 -6.80 -18.19
N TYR A 169 13.06 -6.25 -18.95
CA TYR A 169 13.32 -5.65 -20.24
C TYR A 169 13.75 -4.18 -20.10
N ASP A 170 14.72 -3.77 -20.92
CA ASP A 170 15.10 -2.36 -21.07
C ASP A 170 14.12 -1.65 -22.01
N VAL A 171 12.91 -1.43 -21.53
CA VAL A 171 11.86 -0.76 -22.30
C VAL A 171 12.09 0.74 -22.36
N ALA A 172 11.79 1.37 -23.48
CA ALA A 172 11.96 2.80 -23.67
C ALA A 172 11.00 3.66 -22.84
N ASN A 173 9.85 3.08 -22.40
CA ASN A 173 8.79 3.79 -21.73
C ASN A 173 8.08 2.86 -20.73
N ALA A 174 7.90 3.32 -19.51
CA ALA A 174 7.19 2.59 -18.45
C ALA A 174 5.70 2.36 -18.75
N ALA A 175 5.07 3.20 -19.58
CA ALA A 175 3.67 3.04 -19.98
C ALA A 175 3.45 1.89 -20.98
N THR A 176 4.52 1.36 -21.58
CA THR A 176 4.45 0.21 -22.52
C THR A 176 5.38 -0.93 -22.09
N PRO A 177 5.24 -1.44 -20.86
CA PRO A 177 6.08 -2.51 -20.36
C PRO A 177 5.73 -3.84 -21.03
N GLN A 178 6.70 -4.75 -21.11
CA GLN A 178 6.45 -6.14 -21.49
C GLN A 178 6.10 -7.01 -20.28
N SER A 179 6.57 -6.57 -19.09
CA SER A 179 6.21 -7.14 -17.81
C SER A 179 6.07 -6.05 -16.73
N ALA A 180 5.39 -6.35 -15.63
CA ALA A 180 5.16 -5.38 -14.56
C ALA A 180 6.46 -4.84 -13.94
N VAL A 181 7.52 -5.65 -13.88
CA VAL A 181 8.81 -5.28 -13.27
C VAL A 181 9.63 -4.30 -14.12
N ASP A 182 9.35 -4.18 -15.42
CA ASP A 182 10.05 -3.28 -16.34
C ASP A 182 9.86 -1.79 -15.99
N ARG A 183 8.82 -1.47 -15.21
CA ARG A 183 8.59 -0.10 -14.71
C ARG A 183 9.59 0.34 -13.65
N THR A 184 10.14 -0.61 -12.89
CA THR A 184 10.96 -0.32 -11.70
C THR A 184 12.20 0.53 -12.01
N PRO A 185 12.99 0.28 -13.08
CA PRO A 185 14.07 1.18 -13.46
C PRO A 185 13.61 2.62 -13.75
N HIS A 186 12.45 2.81 -14.37
CA HIS A 186 11.89 4.13 -14.67
C HIS A 186 11.43 4.84 -13.38
N HIS A 187 10.75 4.15 -12.47
CA HIS A 187 10.41 4.67 -11.14
C HIS A 187 11.66 5.12 -10.40
N ASN A 188 12.71 4.30 -10.44
CA ASN A 188 13.97 4.61 -9.80
C ASN A 188 14.61 5.87 -10.40
N ALA A 189 14.67 5.99 -11.72
CA ALA A 189 15.20 7.15 -12.41
C ALA A 189 14.39 8.44 -12.09
N TYR A 190 13.07 8.36 -12.09
CA TYR A 190 12.18 9.47 -11.75
C TYR A 190 12.45 10.00 -10.33
N LEU A 191 12.48 9.11 -9.36
CA LEU A 191 12.70 9.47 -7.96
C LEU A 191 14.12 9.94 -7.68
N THR A 192 15.14 9.27 -8.24
CA THR A 192 16.55 9.67 -8.06
C THR A 192 16.81 11.09 -8.56
N ALA A 193 16.12 11.53 -9.60
CA ALA A 193 16.24 12.89 -10.11
C ALA A 193 15.58 13.97 -9.21
N ARG A 194 14.72 13.57 -8.26
CA ARG A 194 13.89 14.47 -7.43
C ARG A 194 14.19 14.40 -5.94
N LEU A 195 14.71 13.28 -5.46
CA LEU A 195 15.03 13.07 -4.04
C LEU A 195 16.45 13.59 -3.76
N ASP A 196 16.55 14.52 -2.84
CA ASP A 196 17.80 14.90 -2.20
C ASP A 196 17.97 14.21 -0.83
N THR A 197 19.05 14.49 -0.15
CA THR A 197 19.36 13.87 1.15
C THR A 197 18.34 14.23 2.22
N ASP A 198 17.82 15.45 2.21
CA ASP A 198 16.86 15.92 3.20
C ASP A 198 15.49 15.28 2.98
N THR A 199 15.02 15.29 1.74
CA THR A 199 13.76 14.63 1.34
C THR A 199 13.82 13.11 1.58
N ALA A 200 14.97 12.46 1.31
CA ALA A 200 15.16 11.05 1.67
C ALA A 200 15.06 10.83 3.19
N GLY A 201 15.46 11.82 4.00
CA GLY A 201 15.25 11.81 5.45
C GLY A 201 13.78 11.84 5.84
N GLU A 202 12.99 12.71 5.20
CA GLU A 202 11.53 12.80 5.39
C GLU A 202 10.84 11.49 5.00
N VAL A 203 11.22 10.90 3.85
CA VAL A 203 10.69 9.60 3.41
C VAL A 203 10.93 8.51 4.45
N ARG A 204 12.13 8.45 5.05
CA ARG A 204 12.42 7.47 6.11
C ARG A 204 11.51 7.64 7.32
N VAL A 205 11.29 8.87 7.77
CA VAL A 205 10.38 9.15 8.88
C VAL A 205 8.96 8.72 8.54
N PHE A 206 8.47 9.06 7.35
CA PHE A 206 7.13 8.66 6.92
C PHE A 206 6.98 7.12 6.79
N LYS A 207 7.95 6.43 6.20
CA LYS A 207 7.96 4.96 6.17
C LYS A 207 7.90 4.35 7.58
N GLN A 208 8.65 4.92 8.52
CA GLN A 208 8.63 4.47 9.90
C GLN A 208 7.28 4.72 10.57
N PHE A 209 6.64 5.86 10.32
CA PHE A 209 5.28 6.12 10.77
C PHE A 209 4.29 5.09 10.23
N LEU A 210 4.34 4.80 8.93
CA LEU A 210 3.49 3.78 8.31
C LEU A 210 3.74 2.37 8.86
N LYS A 211 5.00 2.02 9.17
CA LYS A 211 5.35 0.76 9.88
C LYS A 211 4.75 0.75 11.29
N GLY A 212 4.89 1.84 12.04
CA GLY A 212 4.35 1.99 13.39
C GLY A 212 2.84 1.79 13.46
N ILE A 213 2.11 2.39 12.56
CA ILE A 213 0.64 2.24 12.49
C ILE A 213 0.17 0.99 11.71
N GLY A 214 1.09 0.13 11.25
CA GLY A 214 0.79 -1.15 10.61
C GLY A 214 0.14 -1.06 9.23
N VAL A 215 0.52 -0.06 8.42
CA VAL A 215 -0.02 0.13 7.06
C VAL A 215 1.07 0.21 5.97
N TYR A 216 2.34 -0.04 6.30
CA TYR A 216 3.43 -0.07 5.34
C TYR A 216 3.48 -1.40 4.60
N GLY A 217 3.49 -1.36 3.28
CA GLY A 217 3.55 -2.53 2.39
C GLY A 217 2.39 -2.57 1.40
N SER A 218 2.66 -3.01 0.17
CA SER A 218 1.67 -3.17 -0.90
C SER A 218 1.33 -4.62 -1.20
N ASP A 219 1.83 -5.55 -0.39
CA ASP A 219 1.43 -6.94 -0.45
C ASP A 219 -0.08 -7.10 -0.17
N LEU A 220 -0.68 -8.17 -0.69
CA LEU A 220 -2.13 -8.38 -0.62
C LEU A 220 -2.64 -8.75 0.78
N ARG A 221 -1.74 -9.04 1.73
CA ARG A 221 -2.05 -9.16 3.16
C ARG A 221 -2.21 -7.79 3.81
N THR A 222 -1.23 -6.90 3.61
CA THR A 222 -1.21 -5.55 4.19
C THR A 222 -2.17 -4.61 3.47
N ARG A 223 -2.12 -4.56 2.13
CA ARG A 223 -2.89 -3.65 1.28
C ARG A 223 -2.74 -2.19 1.70
N GLY A 224 -1.51 -1.83 2.00
CA GLY A 224 -1.13 -0.51 2.53
C GLY A 224 -0.33 0.32 1.53
N PHE A 225 0.56 1.13 2.07
CA PHE A 225 1.38 2.07 1.32
C PHE A 225 2.71 1.41 0.93
N SER A 226 2.97 1.29 -0.38
CA SER A 226 4.27 0.83 -0.88
C SER A 226 5.38 1.85 -0.59
N GLY A 227 6.64 1.41 -0.65
CA GLY A 227 7.78 2.32 -0.56
C GLY A 227 7.73 3.41 -1.64
N TYR A 228 7.37 3.04 -2.89
CA TYR A 228 7.23 3.98 -4.01
C TYR A 228 6.12 5.01 -3.78
N LEU A 229 4.93 4.58 -3.33
CA LEU A 229 3.85 5.49 -2.96
C LEU A 229 4.26 6.44 -1.83
N SER A 230 4.98 5.95 -0.84
CA SER A 230 5.45 6.76 0.29
C SER A 230 6.42 7.86 -0.17
N GLU A 231 7.31 7.54 -1.09
CA GLU A 231 8.26 8.48 -1.69
C GLU A 231 7.55 9.56 -2.51
N LEU A 232 6.55 9.18 -3.32
CA LEU A 232 5.74 10.13 -4.10
C LEU A 232 4.93 11.07 -3.20
N LEU A 233 4.29 10.55 -2.15
CA LEU A 233 3.52 11.37 -1.21
C LEU A 233 4.39 12.40 -0.49
N VAL A 234 5.59 12.01 -0.04
CA VAL A 234 6.53 12.96 0.59
C VAL A 234 7.01 14.03 -0.40
N LEU A 235 7.27 13.67 -1.66
CA LEU A 235 7.60 14.64 -2.71
C LEU A 235 6.46 15.62 -2.96
N GLU A 236 5.22 15.14 -3.02
CA GLU A 236 4.03 15.95 -3.29
C GLU A 236 3.82 17.02 -2.22
N TYR A 237 4.02 16.68 -0.94
CA TYR A 237 3.83 17.60 0.18
C TYR A 237 5.09 18.33 0.62
N GLY A 238 6.27 17.93 0.13
CA GLY A 238 7.56 18.54 0.46
C GLY A 238 8.11 18.16 1.84
N GLY A 239 7.46 17.26 2.58
CA GLY A 239 7.92 16.78 3.88
C GLY A 239 6.84 16.03 4.66
N VAL A 240 7.25 15.39 5.76
CA VAL A 240 6.36 14.54 6.57
C VAL A 240 5.35 15.36 7.38
N ASP A 241 5.72 16.51 7.92
CA ASP A 241 4.83 17.38 8.68
C ASP A 241 3.64 17.81 7.83
N SER A 242 3.91 18.43 6.67
CA SER A 242 2.88 18.88 5.73
C SER A 242 2.03 17.71 5.20
N LEU A 243 2.64 16.54 5.01
CA LEU A 243 1.92 15.34 4.60
C LEU A 243 0.94 14.87 5.68
N LEU A 244 1.35 14.82 6.95
CA LEU A 244 0.48 14.39 8.05
C LEU A 244 -0.64 15.41 8.31
N GLU A 245 -0.34 16.71 8.25
CA GLU A 245 -1.36 17.77 8.33
C GLU A 245 -2.42 17.60 7.22
N ALA A 246 -1.99 17.42 5.99
CA ALA A 246 -2.90 17.20 4.87
C ALA A 246 -3.67 15.88 4.99
N ALA A 247 -3.00 14.78 5.38
CA ALA A 247 -3.64 13.47 5.53
C ALA A 247 -4.72 13.48 6.61
N ALA A 248 -4.54 14.24 7.69
CA ALA A 248 -5.55 14.42 8.74
C ALA A 248 -6.88 14.97 8.18
N GLU A 249 -6.82 15.76 7.12
CA GLU A 249 -7.96 16.43 6.49
C GLU A 249 -8.42 15.79 5.17
N TRP A 250 -7.86 14.67 4.76
CA TRP A 250 -8.25 14.00 3.52
C TRP A 250 -9.74 13.64 3.48
N HIS A 251 -10.34 13.79 2.31
CA HIS A 251 -11.72 13.38 2.02
C HIS A 251 -11.71 12.42 0.83
N PRO A 252 -11.55 11.10 1.07
CA PRO A 252 -11.50 10.13 -0.04
C PRO A 252 -12.75 10.19 -0.96
N PRO A 253 -12.57 10.05 -2.29
CA PRO A 253 -11.31 9.76 -2.98
C PRO A 253 -10.36 10.95 -3.01
N VAL A 254 -9.07 10.72 -2.75
CA VAL A 254 -8.00 11.71 -2.85
C VAL A 254 -7.16 11.39 -4.06
N THR A 255 -6.94 12.37 -4.95
CA THR A 255 -6.26 12.16 -6.23
C THR A 255 -5.07 13.09 -6.38
N PHE A 256 -3.95 12.52 -6.80
CA PHE A 256 -2.71 13.19 -7.17
C PHE A 256 -2.32 12.83 -8.59
N ASP A 257 -1.90 13.82 -9.36
CA ASP A 257 -1.33 13.66 -10.70
C ASP A 257 -0.09 14.56 -10.81
N PRO A 258 1.08 14.10 -10.34
CA PRO A 258 2.29 14.93 -10.24
C PRO A 258 2.78 15.50 -11.58
N GLU A 259 2.46 14.85 -12.70
CA GLU A 259 2.90 15.25 -14.03
C GLU A 259 1.74 15.81 -14.89
N ASP A 260 0.53 15.96 -14.32
CA ASP A 260 -0.68 16.46 -14.99
C ASP A 260 -0.97 15.72 -16.33
N HIS A 261 -0.90 14.39 -16.29
CA HIS A 261 -0.93 13.56 -17.49
C HIS A 261 -1.89 12.36 -17.45
N ALA A 262 -2.72 12.23 -16.41
CA ALA A 262 -3.66 11.12 -16.26
C ALA A 262 -4.48 10.86 -17.52
N THR A 263 -4.53 9.61 -17.96
CA THR A 263 -5.31 9.17 -19.13
C THR A 263 -6.52 8.32 -18.75
N GLU A 264 -6.59 7.85 -17.51
CA GLU A 264 -7.67 7.02 -16.99
C GLU A 264 -8.20 7.58 -15.67
N ALA A 265 -9.48 7.35 -15.40
CA ALA A 265 -10.10 7.65 -14.11
C ALA A 265 -10.06 6.42 -13.22
N HIS A 266 -9.78 6.60 -11.94
CA HIS A 266 -9.74 5.54 -10.94
C HIS A 266 -10.75 5.84 -9.84
N ASP A 267 -11.46 4.80 -9.35
CA ASP A 267 -12.48 4.92 -8.27
C ASP A 267 -11.92 4.48 -6.90
N ASP A 268 -10.58 4.41 -6.78
CA ASP A 268 -9.92 4.00 -5.54
C ASP A 268 -9.99 5.10 -4.46
N PRO A 269 -9.92 4.75 -3.17
CA PRO A 269 -9.95 5.74 -2.08
C PRO A 269 -8.76 6.70 -2.10
N LEU A 270 -7.63 6.24 -2.66
CA LEU A 270 -6.43 7.03 -2.91
C LEU A 270 -5.95 6.77 -4.33
N VAL A 271 -5.75 7.81 -5.09
CA VAL A 271 -5.22 7.77 -6.45
C VAL A 271 -3.93 8.58 -6.49
N MET A 272 -2.85 7.91 -6.85
CA MET A 272 -1.57 8.52 -7.19
C MET A 272 -1.24 8.09 -8.61
N VAL A 273 -1.49 8.95 -9.59
CA VAL A 273 -1.15 8.67 -10.99
C VAL A 273 0.36 8.47 -11.07
N ASP A 274 0.76 7.36 -11.67
CA ASP A 274 2.19 7.04 -11.79
C ASP A 274 2.88 8.06 -12.71
N PRO A 275 3.86 8.82 -12.21
CA PRO A 275 4.55 9.81 -13.01
C PRO A 275 5.22 9.28 -14.28
N THR A 276 5.36 7.95 -14.39
CA THR A 276 6.01 7.29 -15.53
C THR A 276 5.01 6.48 -16.39
N ASP A 277 3.76 6.32 -15.94
CA ASP A 277 2.70 5.59 -16.63
C ASP A 277 1.33 6.25 -16.36
N PRO A 278 0.82 7.11 -17.28
CA PRO A 278 -0.37 7.93 -17.07
C PRO A 278 -1.69 7.15 -16.90
N ALA A 279 -1.69 5.86 -17.20
CA ALA A 279 -2.87 5.01 -17.05
C ALA A 279 -2.88 4.23 -15.71
N ARG A 280 -1.81 4.36 -14.89
CA ARG A 280 -1.63 3.55 -13.69
C ARG A 280 -1.87 4.33 -12.42
N ASN A 281 -2.64 3.75 -11.48
CA ASN A 281 -2.70 4.20 -10.09
C ASN A 281 -1.67 3.44 -9.24
N VAL A 282 -0.67 4.13 -8.70
CA VAL A 282 0.33 3.56 -7.77
C VAL A 282 -0.30 3.08 -6.47
N ALA A 283 -1.38 3.73 -6.05
CA ALA A 283 -2.09 3.43 -4.80
C ALA A 283 -3.21 2.37 -4.95
N ALA A 284 -3.37 1.74 -6.11
CA ALA A 284 -4.49 0.82 -6.41
C ALA A 284 -4.66 -0.34 -5.41
N VAL A 285 -3.59 -0.79 -4.76
CA VAL A 285 -3.64 -1.85 -3.74
C VAL A 285 -4.06 -1.30 -2.37
N CYS A 286 -3.87 0.01 -2.12
CA CYS A 286 -4.12 0.61 -0.82
C CYS A 286 -5.61 0.58 -0.47
N SER A 287 -5.96 -0.11 0.61
CA SER A 287 -7.37 -0.26 1.02
C SER A 287 -7.93 1.01 1.65
N ALA A 288 -9.25 1.23 1.51
CA ALA A 288 -9.94 2.33 2.18
C ALA A 288 -9.72 2.32 3.71
N THR A 289 -9.61 1.14 4.31
CA THR A 289 -9.31 0.98 5.73
C THR A 289 -7.92 1.53 6.08
N ASN A 290 -6.90 1.28 5.26
CA ASN A 290 -5.55 1.77 5.53
C ASN A 290 -5.39 3.26 5.23
N VAL A 291 -6.10 3.80 4.25
CA VAL A 291 -6.21 5.26 4.06
C VAL A 291 -6.85 5.92 5.28
N ALA A 292 -7.95 5.35 5.81
CA ALA A 292 -8.60 5.86 7.01
C ALA A 292 -7.72 5.71 8.28
N ARG A 293 -6.92 4.64 8.37
CA ARG A 293 -5.94 4.48 9.47
C ARG A 293 -4.85 5.55 9.41
N LEU A 294 -4.29 5.82 8.24
CA LEU A 294 -3.33 6.92 8.08
C LEU A 294 -3.96 8.24 8.54
N GLN A 295 -5.18 8.55 8.10
CA GLN A 295 -5.89 9.76 8.50
C GLN A 295 -6.12 9.84 10.02
N HIS A 296 -6.54 8.72 10.63
CA HIS A 296 -6.78 8.65 12.08
C HIS A 296 -5.50 8.92 12.88
N TYR A 297 -4.43 8.21 12.56
CA TYR A 297 -3.16 8.34 13.29
C TYR A 297 -2.41 9.64 12.97
N ALA A 298 -2.60 10.22 11.80
CA ALA A 298 -2.13 11.57 11.51
C ALA A 298 -2.79 12.60 12.43
N ARG A 299 -4.11 12.53 12.63
CA ARG A 299 -4.84 13.37 13.61
C ARG A 299 -4.35 13.13 15.04
N GLU A 300 -4.14 11.87 15.40
CA GLU A 300 -3.65 11.50 16.74
C GLU A 300 -2.24 12.05 16.98
N PHE A 301 -1.34 11.95 16.01
CA PHE A 301 0.01 12.51 16.10
C PHE A 301 0.00 14.04 16.22
N LEU A 302 -0.86 14.72 15.44
CA LEU A 302 -0.98 16.18 15.51
C LEU A 302 -1.58 16.69 16.83
N GLN A 303 -2.37 15.87 17.53
CA GLN A 303 -2.94 16.21 18.83
C GLN A 303 -2.02 15.87 20.01
N ASP A 304 -1.26 14.79 19.89
CA ASP A 304 -0.39 14.24 20.95
C ASP A 304 0.84 13.60 20.29
N PRO A 305 1.86 14.44 19.95
CA PRO A 305 3.06 13.98 19.26
C PRO A 305 3.88 13.07 20.18
N ARG A 306 3.99 11.79 19.79
CA ARG A 306 4.74 10.81 20.58
C ARG A 306 5.46 9.79 19.70
N ASP A 307 6.65 9.38 20.16
CA ASP A 307 7.51 8.40 19.48
C ASP A 307 6.85 7.03 19.31
N GLY A 308 5.94 6.66 20.23
CA GLY A 308 5.24 5.37 20.18
C GLY A 308 4.38 5.15 18.93
N LEU A 309 3.98 6.20 18.19
CA LEU A 309 3.27 6.07 16.92
C LEU A 309 4.18 5.59 15.76
N PHE A 310 5.49 5.64 15.97
CA PHE A 310 6.49 5.17 15.01
C PHE A 310 7.00 3.75 15.32
N GLU A 311 6.52 3.13 16.40
CA GLU A 311 6.87 1.76 16.75
C GLU A 311 5.67 0.83 16.45
N PRO A 312 5.92 -0.34 15.83
CA PRO A 312 4.88 -1.33 15.65
C PRO A 312 4.26 -1.72 17.00
N ASP A 313 2.94 -1.66 17.10
CA ASP A 313 2.21 -2.11 18.28
C ASP A 313 2.24 -3.66 18.32
N GLU A 314 3.14 -4.21 19.12
CA GLU A 314 3.17 -5.62 19.44
C GLU A 314 2.10 -5.92 20.51
N ALA A 315 0.85 -6.04 20.06
CA ALA A 315 -0.24 -6.41 20.96
C ALA A 315 0.06 -7.76 21.63
N GLU A 316 0.15 -7.75 22.95
CA GLU A 316 0.31 -9.01 23.70
C GLU A 316 -0.89 -9.94 23.45
N PRO A 317 -0.67 -11.23 23.19
CA PRO A 317 -1.75 -12.19 23.01
C PRO A 317 -2.66 -12.23 24.24
N LEU A 318 -3.96 -12.03 24.03
CA LEU A 318 -4.92 -12.16 25.12
C LEU A 318 -5.01 -13.62 25.57
N ASP A 319 -5.03 -13.86 26.88
CA ASP A 319 -5.32 -15.16 27.43
C ASP A 319 -6.81 -15.55 27.28
N ALA A 320 -7.13 -16.82 27.51
CA ALA A 320 -8.48 -17.34 27.34
C ALA A 320 -9.50 -16.67 28.28
N THR A 321 -9.08 -16.11 29.41
CA THR A 321 -9.94 -15.44 30.39
C THR A 321 -10.30 -14.03 29.88
N ALA A 322 -9.29 -13.29 29.41
CA ALA A 322 -9.50 -11.98 28.81
C ALA A 322 -10.39 -12.07 27.55
N VAL A 323 -10.17 -13.06 26.67
CA VAL A 323 -11.03 -13.30 25.51
C VAL A 323 -12.47 -13.56 25.91
N ARG A 324 -12.72 -14.42 26.92
CA ARG A 324 -14.10 -14.66 27.42
C ARG A 324 -14.72 -13.41 28.00
N GLY A 325 -13.96 -12.64 28.80
CA GLY A 325 -14.43 -11.38 29.36
C GLY A 325 -14.85 -10.38 28.29
N HIS A 326 -14.08 -10.26 27.21
CA HIS A 326 -14.44 -9.41 26.07
C HIS A 326 -15.70 -9.88 25.35
N ILE A 327 -15.87 -11.20 25.15
CA ILE A 327 -17.07 -11.77 24.52
C ILE A 327 -18.32 -11.53 25.39
N GLU A 328 -18.19 -11.78 26.69
CA GLU A 328 -19.29 -11.57 27.65
C GLU A 328 -19.69 -10.09 27.76
N HIS A 329 -18.69 -9.19 27.83
CA HIS A 329 -18.95 -7.75 27.90
C HIS A 329 -19.62 -7.19 26.63
N ARG A 330 -19.29 -7.72 25.47
CA ARG A 330 -19.85 -7.29 24.17
C ARG A 330 -21.17 -7.98 23.83
N GLU A 331 -21.51 -9.06 24.52
CA GLU A 331 -22.68 -9.91 24.22
C GLU A 331 -22.72 -10.41 22.76
N THR A 332 -21.56 -10.57 22.14
CA THR A 332 -21.41 -11.00 20.75
C THR A 332 -21.10 -12.49 20.62
N ALA A 333 -21.18 -13.00 19.40
CA ALA A 333 -20.93 -14.41 19.08
C ALA A 333 -19.78 -14.54 18.08
N PRO A 334 -18.54 -14.73 18.53
CA PRO A 334 -17.42 -15.01 17.63
C PRO A 334 -17.49 -16.43 17.07
N VAL A 335 -17.22 -16.56 15.79
CA VAL A 335 -17.12 -17.83 15.06
C VAL A 335 -15.78 -17.84 14.31
N ALA A 336 -15.05 -18.95 14.43
CA ALA A 336 -13.82 -19.16 13.68
C ALA A 336 -13.93 -20.47 12.88
N VAL A 337 -13.67 -20.39 11.57
CA VAL A 337 -13.45 -21.54 10.71
C VAL A 337 -11.95 -21.69 10.55
N VAL A 338 -11.42 -22.82 11.01
CA VAL A 338 -9.97 -23.07 11.07
C VAL A 338 -9.66 -24.30 10.22
N PHE A 339 -8.69 -24.18 9.31
CA PHE A 339 -8.27 -25.25 8.41
C PHE A 339 -6.75 -25.15 8.13
N ASP A 340 -6.15 -26.17 7.55
CA ASP A 340 -4.74 -26.15 7.19
C ASP A 340 -4.53 -25.14 6.06
N ALA A 341 -3.51 -24.28 6.21
CA ALA A 341 -3.22 -23.30 5.16
C ALA A 341 -2.76 -24.02 3.88
N PRO A 342 -3.31 -23.64 2.71
CA PRO A 342 -2.78 -24.17 1.45
C PRO A 342 -1.31 -23.79 1.27
N ASP A 343 -0.52 -24.70 0.70
CA ASP A 343 0.89 -24.45 0.35
C ASP A 343 0.96 -23.65 -0.98
N ILE A 344 0.66 -22.38 -0.89
CA ILE A 344 0.69 -21.41 -1.99
C ILE A 344 1.27 -20.08 -1.50
N VAL A 345 1.77 -19.25 -2.41
CA VAL A 345 2.35 -17.96 -2.07
C VAL A 345 1.30 -16.98 -1.51
N ASP A 346 1.72 -16.08 -0.66
CA ASP A 346 0.84 -15.12 0.03
C ASP A 346 -0.03 -14.31 -0.93
N ASP A 347 0.49 -13.91 -2.08
CA ASP A 347 -0.24 -13.17 -3.12
C ASP A 347 -1.41 -13.96 -3.76
N GLN A 348 -1.41 -15.28 -3.62
CA GLN A 348 -2.53 -16.13 -4.00
C GLN A 348 -3.41 -16.48 -2.79
N LEU A 349 -2.80 -16.67 -1.63
CA LEU A 349 -3.48 -17.09 -0.40
C LEU A 349 -4.44 -16.00 0.12
N TYR A 350 -3.94 -14.78 0.34
CA TYR A 350 -4.73 -13.73 0.97
C TYR A 350 -5.95 -13.27 0.15
N PRO A 351 -5.89 -13.12 -1.19
CA PRO A 351 -7.08 -12.86 -2.00
C PRO A 351 -8.14 -13.97 -1.92
N GLN A 352 -7.72 -15.25 -1.84
CA GLN A 352 -8.64 -16.36 -1.70
C GLN A 352 -9.30 -16.39 -0.32
N LEU A 353 -8.53 -16.11 0.74
CA LEU A 353 -9.06 -15.96 2.09
C LEU A 353 -10.04 -14.79 2.18
N ALA A 354 -9.70 -13.64 1.63
CA ALA A 354 -10.56 -12.45 1.60
C ALA A 354 -11.88 -12.72 0.85
N LYS A 355 -11.82 -13.40 -0.32
CA LYS A 355 -13.01 -13.79 -1.09
C LYS A 355 -13.87 -14.81 -0.33
N SER A 356 -13.25 -15.78 0.33
CA SER A 356 -13.94 -16.78 1.13
C SER A 356 -14.62 -16.14 2.34
N LEU A 357 -13.91 -15.22 3.03
CA LEU A 357 -14.45 -14.47 4.15
C LEU A 357 -15.65 -13.62 3.73
N SER A 358 -15.56 -12.90 2.59
CA SER A 358 -16.67 -12.12 2.04
C SER A 358 -17.89 -13.01 1.79
N GLY A 359 -17.71 -14.17 1.16
CA GLY A 359 -18.80 -15.12 0.91
C GLY A 359 -19.46 -15.63 2.18
N VAL A 360 -18.68 -15.95 3.21
CA VAL A 360 -19.17 -16.37 4.53
C VAL A 360 -19.94 -15.22 5.21
N ARG A 361 -19.34 -14.03 5.28
CA ARG A 361 -19.96 -12.84 5.87
C ARG A 361 -21.30 -12.52 5.21
N ASP A 362 -21.34 -12.42 3.88
CA ASP A 362 -22.53 -12.08 3.11
C ASP A 362 -23.61 -13.20 3.24
N GLY A 363 -23.17 -14.46 3.36
CA GLY A 363 -24.06 -15.58 3.63
C GLY A 363 -24.69 -15.54 5.01
N LEU A 364 -23.99 -15.12 6.02
CA LEU A 364 -24.45 -14.94 7.40
C LEU A 364 -25.39 -13.72 7.49
N ASP A 365 -25.00 -12.62 6.86
CA ASP A 365 -25.78 -11.37 6.84
C ASP A 365 -27.15 -11.58 6.21
N ARG A 366 -27.22 -12.19 5.02
CA ARG A 366 -28.49 -12.54 4.36
C ARG A 366 -29.41 -13.44 5.20
N ARG A 367 -28.87 -14.12 6.20
CA ARG A 367 -29.62 -14.96 7.14
C ARG A 367 -29.97 -14.27 8.46
N GLY A 368 -29.61 -12.98 8.61
CA GLY A 368 -29.92 -12.15 9.76
C GLY A 368 -29.02 -12.35 10.99
N PHE A 369 -27.82 -12.92 10.81
CA PHE A 369 -26.83 -13.05 11.90
C PHE A 369 -26.03 -11.76 12.18
N GLU A 370 -26.13 -10.76 11.34
CA GLU A 370 -25.50 -9.44 11.48
C GLU A 370 -24.01 -9.52 11.82
N PRO A 371 -23.11 -9.81 10.84
CA PRO A 371 -21.68 -9.80 11.06
C PRO A 371 -21.15 -8.40 11.40
N ILE A 372 -20.61 -8.22 12.62
CA ILE A 372 -20.05 -6.96 13.13
C ILE A 372 -18.62 -6.76 12.62
N ARG A 373 -17.79 -7.82 12.73
CA ARG A 373 -16.39 -7.82 12.30
C ARG A 373 -16.07 -9.13 11.61
N ALA A 374 -15.18 -9.05 10.63
CA ALA A 374 -14.66 -10.22 9.96
C ALA A 374 -13.19 -10.00 9.58
N THR A 375 -12.34 -10.99 9.78
CA THR A 375 -10.91 -10.94 9.42
C THR A 375 -10.37 -12.34 9.12
N THR A 376 -9.22 -12.39 8.49
CA THR A 376 -8.49 -13.62 8.19
C THR A 376 -7.11 -13.60 8.79
N PHE A 377 -6.61 -14.78 9.14
CA PHE A 377 -5.23 -15.01 9.58
C PHE A 377 -4.72 -16.25 8.86
N ALA A 378 -3.45 -16.27 8.51
CA ALA A 378 -2.80 -17.44 7.96
C ALA A 378 -1.35 -17.52 8.43
N HIS A 379 -0.96 -18.74 8.76
CA HIS A 379 0.41 -19.21 8.98
C HIS A 379 0.39 -20.69 8.58
N ASP A 380 0.72 -21.67 9.46
CA ASP A 380 0.52 -23.10 9.21
C ASP A 380 -0.96 -23.46 9.08
N ARG A 381 -1.82 -22.68 9.72
CA ARG A 381 -3.27 -22.79 9.65
C ARG A 381 -3.90 -21.47 9.20
N ALA A 382 -4.93 -21.56 8.38
CA ALA A 382 -5.75 -20.44 7.99
C ALA A 382 -7.01 -20.36 8.86
N VAL A 383 -7.44 -19.14 9.14
CA VAL A 383 -8.61 -18.83 9.97
C VAL A 383 -9.47 -17.79 9.28
N LEU A 384 -10.76 -18.10 9.12
CA LEU A 384 -11.79 -17.10 8.81
C LEU A 384 -12.51 -16.79 10.12
N PHE A 385 -12.36 -15.59 10.63
CA PHE A 385 -13.00 -15.14 11.87
C PHE A 385 -14.12 -14.17 11.55
N VAL A 386 -15.28 -14.39 12.18
CA VAL A 386 -16.45 -13.51 12.09
C VAL A 386 -17.05 -13.33 13.49
N GLU A 387 -17.23 -12.09 13.91
CA GLU A 387 -17.97 -11.75 15.13
C GLU A 387 -19.39 -11.35 14.75
N LEU A 388 -20.37 -12.04 15.30
CA LEU A 388 -21.80 -11.89 14.99
C LEU A 388 -22.52 -11.16 16.11
N ALA A 389 -23.53 -10.34 15.79
CA ALA A 389 -24.44 -9.77 16.77
C ALA A 389 -25.30 -10.86 17.45
N HIS A 390 -25.66 -11.90 16.70
CA HIS A 390 -26.60 -12.94 17.20
C HIS A 390 -26.02 -14.34 17.07
N ARG A 391 -25.92 -15.08 18.18
CA ARG A 391 -25.56 -16.49 18.18
C ARG A 391 -26.68 -17.40 17.68
N ARG A 392 -27.94 -16.98 17.92
CA ARG A 392 -29.15 -17.71 17.55
C ARG A 392 -30.21 -16.73 17.08
N LEU A 393 -30.80 -17.04 15.97
CA LEU A 393 -31.94 -16.28 15.46
C LEU A 393 -33.24 -16.73 16.15
N PRO A 394 -34.28 -15.86 16.23
CA PRO A 394 -35.59 -16.22 16.61
C PRO A 394 -36.14 -17.41 15.79
N ARG A 395 -36.95 -18.28 16.42
CA ARG A 395 -37.55 -19.42 15.72
C ARG A 395 -38.67 -19.00 14.76
N VAL A 396 -39.06 -17.75 14.83
CA VAL A 396 -40.17 -17.18 14.04
C VAL A 396 -39.62 -15.96 13.30
N GLU A 397 -39.84 -15.94 12.02
CA GLU A 397 -39.48 -14.84 11.13
C GLU A 397 -40.71 -14.29 10.44
N ARG A 398 -40.79 -12.97 10.32
CA ARG A 398 -41.84 -12.32 9.53
C ARG A 398 -41.49 -12.42 8.07
N HIS A 399 -42.22 -13.26 7.34
CA HIS A 399 -42.05 -13.37 5.90
C HIS A 399 -43.12 -12.55 5.17
N ALA A 400 -42.71 -11.63 4.31
CA ALA A 400 -43.61 -10.95 3.39
C ALA A 400 -43.88 -11.89 2.22
N GLY A 401 -45.08 -12.36 2.09
CA GLY A 401 -45.48 -13.15 0.92
C GLY A 401 -45.45 -12.33 -0.38
N PRO A 402 -45.59 -13.00 -1.54
CA PRO A 402 -45.68 -12.29 -2.80
C PRO A 402 -46.89 -11.36 -2.85
N PRO A 403 -46.84 -10.28 -3.65
CA PRO A 403 -47.99 -9.40 -3.83
C PRO A 403 -49.20 -10.19 -4.30
N VAL A 404 -50.37 -9.97 -3.68
CA VAL A 404 -51.61 -10.74 -3.96
C VAL A 404 -52.12 -10.65 -5.40
N HIS A 405 -51.64 -9.71 -6.18
CA HIS A 405 -51.95 -9.56 -7.61
C HIS A 405 -51.11 -10.45 -8.52
N VAL A 406 -50.04 -11.06 -8.01
CA VAL A 406 -49.21 -12.00 -8.76
C VAL A 406 -49.79 -13.40 -8.60
N ARG A 407 -50.38 -13.92 -9.65
CA ARG A 407 -51.14 -15.23 -9.61
C ARG A 407 -50.23 -16.46 -9.80
N GLU A 408 -48.95 -16.28 -10.12
CA GLU A 408 -48.02 -17.37 -10.48
C GLU A 408 -47.09 -17.77 -9.35
N HIS A 409 -47.41 -17.43 -8.09
CA HIS A 409 -46.63 -17.82 -6.91
C HIS A 409 -47.40 -18.77 -5.99
#